data_47dac9e92f9cee0ff54cc86415a4429c
#
_entry.id   47dac9e92f9cee0ff54cc86415a4429c
#
_cell.length_a   1.000
_cell.length_b   1.000
_cell.length_c   1.000
_cell.angle_alpha   90.00
_cell.angle_beta   90.00
_cell.angle_gamma   90.00
#
_symmetry.space_group_name_H-M   'P 1'
#
loop_
_entity.id
_entity.type
_entity.pdbx_description
1 polymer ?
#
loop_
_entity_poly.entity_id
_entity_poly.type
_entity_poly.pdbx_seq_one_letter_code
_entity_poly.pdbx_strand_id
1 'polypeptide(L)'
;MNKLKRLCFYPWSYLLLFSPLFLTGCQLNISIPELEEMSPFESSNQASFVMQTLTTGQQAYYQANGRFASSLETLSLDFNIETAEYHYKLITVGDSAQTVVMTASAKTEELPSYAGVVTVGQTEGGVMAFANICQTDEPSTEPPPLATTPIPGEGLKCPPGSSPVR
;
A
#
# COMPACT_ATOMS: atom_id res chain seq x y z
N MET A 1 -28.64 20.94 -14.11
CA MET A 1 -29.65 21.98 -13.87
C MET A 1 -30.42 21.62 -12.63
N ASN A 2 -30.13 22.16 -11.52
CA ASN A 2 -30.96 23.01 -10.68
C ASN A 2 -30.23 23.32 -9.38
N LYS A 3 -30.04 24.61 -9.24
CA LYS A 3 -29.51 25.31 -8.06
C LYS A 3 -30.52 25.23 -6.91
N LEU A 4 -30.02 25.10 -5.68
CA LEU A 4 -30.70 25.75 -4.55
C LEU A 4 -29.65 26.34 -3.58
N LYS A 5 -29.46 27.65 -3.75
CA LYS A 5 -28.92 28.56 -2.73
C LYS A 5 -29.96 28.72 -1.64
N ARG A 6 -29.61 28.56 -0.38
CA ARG A 6 -30.40 29.16 0.71
C ARG A 6 -29.51 30.12 1.49
N LEU A 7 -29.79 31.38 1.26
CA LEU A 7 -29.34 32.50 2.09
C LEU A 7 -30.02 32.42 3.46
N CYS A 8 -29.22 32.45 4.52
CA CYS A 8 -29.71 32.82 5.86
C CYS A 8 -29.67 34.34 5.94
N PHE A 9 -30.88 34.96 5.91
CA PHE A 9 -31.07 36.35 6.27
C PHE A 9 -31.13 36.50 7.77
N TYR A 10 -30.30 37.41 8.32
CA TYR A 10 -30.40 37.93 9.67
C TYR A 10 -31.41 39.12 9.67
N PRO A 11 -32.34 39.20 10.60
CA PRO A 11 -32.90 40.49 11.03
C PRO A 11 -32.36 40.83 12.42
N TRP A 12 -31.78 42.00 12.48
CA TRP A 12 -31.41 42.72 13.69
C TRP A 12 -32.68 43.35 14.29
N SER A 13 -33.02 42.97 15.52
CA SER A 13 -33.78 43.87 16.40
C SER A 13 -33.72 43.39 17.83
N TYR A 14 -33.37 44.33 18.69
CA TYR A 14 -33.31 44.29 20.14
C TYR A 14 -34.62 43.78 20.78
N LEU A 15 -34.55 42.87 21.79
CA LEU A 15 -35.18 43.07 23.10
C LEU A 15 -34.70 41.98 24.07
N LEU A 16 -34.18 42.46 25.20
CA LEU A 16 -33.90 41.71 26.39
C LEU A 16 -35.14 40.96 26.90
N LEU A 17 -35.06 39.66 27.13
CA LEU A 17 -35.75 38.95 28.18
C LEU A 17 -35.21 37.50 28.29
N PHE A 18 -34.91 37.09 29.50
CA PHE A 18 -34.48 35.78 29.91
C PHE A 18 -35.20 34.66 29.14
N SER A 19 -34.42 33.81 28.45
CA SER A 19 -34.92 32.53 27.99
C SER A 19 -33.82 31.47 28.10
N PRO A 20 -34.11 30.29 28.69
CA PRO A 20 -33.10 29.27 28.92
C PRO A 20 -32.54 28.76 27.62
N LEU A 21 -31.22 28.65 27.57
CA LEU A 21 -30.46 28.02 26.50
C LEU A 21 -30.93 26.57 26.35
N PHE A 22 -31.81 26.31 25.39
CA PHE A 22 -31.90 25.01 24.79
C PHE A 22 -30.68 24.83 23.83
N LEU A 23 -29.62 24.25 24.37
CA LEU A 23 -28.59 23.63 23.58
C LEU A 23 -29.22 22.46 22.83
N THR A 24 -29.84 22.74 21.69
CA THR A 24 -30.07 21.70 20.69
C THR A 24 -28.72 21.35 20.09
N GLY A 25 -27.97 20.47 20.77
CA GLY A 25 -26.81 19.83 20.18
C GLY A 25 -27.28 19.08 18.94
N CYS A 26 -26.84 19.55 17.76
CA CYS A 26 -26.84 18.69 16.60
C CYS A 26 -25.99 17.47 16.97
N GLN A 27 -26.62 16.40 17.38
CA GLN A 27 -25.97 15.09 17.43
C GLN A 27 -25.71 14.70 15.97
N LEU A 28 -24.49 14.90 15.53
CA LEU A 28 -23.99 14.30 14.31
C LEU A 28 -23.97 12.79 14.60
N ASN A 29 -25.03 12.11 14.18
CA ASN A 29 -25.05 10.65 14.17
C ASN A 29 -24.14 10.23 13.00
N ILE A 30 -22.83 10.19 13.26
CA ILE A 30 -21.90 9.50 12.38
C ILE A 30 -22.14 8.03 12.67
N SER A 31 -23.04 7.42 11.91
CA SER A 31 -23.03 5.97 11.73
C SER A 31 -21.69 5.67 11.07
N ILE A 32 -20.73 5.18 11.86
CA ILE A 32 -19.54 4.53 11.33
C ILE A 32 -20.12 3.38 10.50
N PRO A 33 -19.90 3.37 9.17
CA PRO A 33 -20.29 2.18 8.40
C PRO A 33 -19.60 1.02 9.11
N GLU A 34 -20.42 0.03 9.50
CA GLU A 34 -19.95 -1.28 9.93
C GLU A 34 -18.83 -1.66 8.98
N LEU A 35 -17.67 -2.06 9.50
CA LEU A 35 -16.52 -2.45 8.67
C LEU A 35 -17.05 -3.45 7.64
N GLU A 36 -17.42 -2.95 6.46
CA GLU A 36 -17.79 -3.80 5.35
C GLU A 36 -16.56 -4.64 5.05
N GLU A 37 -16.72 -5.93 5.15
CA GLU A 37 -15.72 -6.90 4.73
C GLU A 37 -15.29 -6.53 3.31
N MET A 38 -14.04 -6.11 3.15
CA MET A 38 -13.54 -5.63 1.86
C MET A 38 -13.71 -6.72 0.82
N SER A 39 -14.21 -6.35 -0.36
CA SER A 39 -14.33 -7.31 -1.45
C SER A 39 -12.93 -7.84 -1.83
N PRO A 40 -12.82 -9.08 -2.34
CA PRO A 40 -11.54 -9.64 -2.81
C PRO A 40 -10.80 -8.71 -3.79
N PHE A 41 -11.53 -7.99 -4.62
CA PHE A 41 -10.96 -7.02 -5.56
C PHE A 41 -10.32 -5.81 -4.85
N GLU A 42 -10.96 -5.26 -3.82
CA GLU A 42 -10.42 -4.14 -3.04
C GLU A 42 -9.22 -4.57 -2.22
N SER A 43 -9.28 -5.75 -1.60
CA SER A 43 -8.16 -6.34 -0.86
C SER A 43 -6.95 -6.57 -1.75
N SER A 44 -7.15 -7.10 -2.96
CA SER A 44 -6.11 -7.30 -3.97
C SER A 44 -5.48 -5.99 -4.43
N ASN A 45 -6.30 -4.95 -4.70
CA ASN A 45 -5.81 -3.64 -5.07
C ASN A 45 -5.00 -2.98 -3.94
N GLN A 46 -5.46 -3.12 -2.70
CA GLN A 46 -4.74 -2.62 -1.53
C GLN A 46 -3.38 -3.32 -1.39
N ALA A 47 -3.33 -4.65 -1.52
CA ALA A 47 -2.07 -5.40 -1.45
C ALA A 47 -1.10 -4.99 -2.56
N SER A 48 -1.58 -4.83 -3.78
CA SER A 48 -0.78 -4.32 -4.90
C SER A 48 -0.19 -2.94 -4.59
N PHE A 49 -0.99 -2.00 -4.09
CA PHE A 49 -0.55 -0.67 -3.69
C PHE A 49 0.50 -0.72 -2.57
N VAL A 50 0.30 -1.55 -1.55
CA VAL A 50 1.29 -1.75 -0.47
C VAL A 50 2.60 -2.27 -1.03
N MET A 51 2.57 -3.28 -1.92
CA MET A 51 3.77 -3.83 -2.53
C MET A 51 4.52 -2.80 -3.38
N GLN A 52 3.81 -1.95 -4.14
CA GLN A 52 4.42 -0.84 -4.89
C GLN A 52 5.08 0.17 -3.95
N THR A 53 4.42 0.52 -2.85
CA THR A 53 4.95 1.45 -1.84
C THR A 53 6.21 0.90 -1.18
N LEU A 54 6.20 -0.38 -0.77
CA LEU A 54 7.36 -1.06 -0.19
C LEU A 54 8.54 -1.08 -1.17
N THR A 55 8.28 -1.42 -2.42
CA THR A 55 9.29 -1.49 -3.47
C THR A 55 9.93 -0.12 -3.72
N THR A 56 9.12 0.93 -3.85
CA THR A 56 9.59 2.31 -4.01
C THR A 56 10.35 2.79 -2.77
N GLY A 57 9.86 2.45 -1.59
CA GLY A 57 10.53 2.75 -0.32
C GLY A 57 11.92 2.13 -0.23
N GLN A 58 12.08 0.87 -0.66
CA GLN A 58 13.37 0.19 -0.71
C GLN A 58 14.35 0.86 -1.69
N GLN A 59 13.87 1.26 -2.88
CA GLN A 59 14.70 1.99 -3.84
C GLN A 59 15.18 3.34 -3.28
N ALA A 60 14.28 4.11 -2.66
CA ALA A 60 14.62 5.38 -2.04
C ALA A 60 15.57 5.20 -0.85
N TYR A 61 15.34 4.20 -0.01
CA TYR A 61 16.21 3.87 1.11
C TYR A 61 17.62 3.49 0.65
N TYR A 62 17.71 2.68 -0.43
CA TYR A 62 18.99 2.33 -1.02
C TYR A 62 19.75 3.56 -1.55
N GLN A 63 19.06 4.46 -2.25
CA GLN A 63 19.68 5.70 -2.75
C GLN A 63 20.26 6.57 -1.63
N ALA A 64 19.58 6.62 -0.47
CA ALA A 64 20.00 7.43 0.66
C ALA A 64 21.10 6.76 1.51
N ASN A 65 21.10 5.43 1.62
CA ASN A 65 21.90 4.70 2.62
C ASN A 65 22.92 3.72 2.01
N GLY A 66 22.89 3.47 0.68
CA GLY A 66 23.77 2.51 0.00
C GLY A 66 23.48 1.04 0.34
N ARG A 67 22.37 0.77 0.99
CA ARG A 67 21.89 -0.58 1.39
C ARG A 67 20.37 -0.59 1.47
N PHE A 68 19.77 -1.76 1.42
CA PHE A 68 18.33 -1.92 1.64
C PHE A 68 17.99 -1.92 3.13
N ALA A 69 16.75 -1.51 3.44
CA ALA A 69 16.20 -1.65 4.78
C ALA A 69 15.99 -3.14 5.09
N SER A 70 16.37 -3.55 6.30
CA SER A 70 16.27 -4.95 6.74
C SER A 70 14.93 -5.30 7.39
N SER A 71 14.09 -4.30 7.66
CA SER A 71 12.76 -4.48 8.24
C SER A 71 11.80 -3.41 7.74
N LEU A 72 10.50 -3.66 7.91
CA LEU A 72 9.43 -2.74 7.51
C LEU A 72 9.46 -1.45 8.36
N GLU A 73 9.80 -1.57 9.65
CA GLU A 73 9.93 -0.42 10.56
C GLU A 73 11.06 0.50 10.12
N THR A 74 12.14 -0.06 9.56
CA THR A 74 13.28 0.71 9.06
C THR A 74 12.91 1.57 7.86
N LEU A 75 11.89 1.19 7.09
CA LEU A 75 11.36 2.01 6.00
C LEU A 75 10.55 3.21 6.48
N SER A 76 10.31 3.34 7.78
CA SER A 76 9.52 4.44 8.39
C SER A 76 8.17 4.64 7.72
N LEU A 77 7.53 3.54 7.33
CA LEU A 77 6.19 3.58 6.78
C LEU A 77 5.20 3.64 7.94
N ASP A 78 4.61 4.81 8.16
CA ASP A 78 3.67 5.10 9.26
C ASP A 78 2.28 4.44 9.08
N PHE A 79 2.17 3.39 8.28
CA PHE A 79 0.91 2.68 8.13
C PHE A 79 1.01 1.24 8.63
N ASN A 80 -0.05 0.78 9.25
CA ASN A 80 -0.16 -0.62 9.62
C ASN A 80 -0.31 -1.45 8.35
N ILE A 81 0.75 -2.19 8.00
CA ILE A 81 0.76 -3.06 6.83
C ILE A 81 0.22 -4.45 7.11
N GLU A 82 -0.10 -4.79 8.38
CA GLU A 82 -0.87 -5.99 8.66
C GLU A 82 -2.35 -5.75 8.36
N THR A 83 -2.88 -6.47 7.39
CA THR A 83 -4.30 -6.45 7.06
C THR A 83 -4.96 -7.76 7.48
N ALA A 84 -6.30 -7.80 7.48
CA ALA A 84 -7.04 -9.03 7.73
C ALA A 84 -6.73 -10.09 6.66
N GLU A 85 -6.44 -9.66 5.42
CA GLU A 85 -6.36 -10.47 4.22
C GLU A 85 -4.94 -10.90 3.84
N TYR A 86 -3.90 -10.14 4.27
CA TYR A 86 -2.52 -10.38 3.84
C TYR A 86 -1.52 -10.37 4.98
N HIS A 87 -0.52 -11.25 4.85
CA HIS A 87 0.73 -11.23 5.60
C HIS A 87 1.85 -10.64 4.77
N TYR A 88 2.48 -9.58 5.28
CA TYR A 88 3.64 -8.95 4.63
C TYR A 88 4.94 -9.37 5.28
N LYS A 89 5.94 -9.72 4.46
CA LYS A 89 7.27 -10.11 4.91
C LYS A 89 8.34 -9.48 4.04
N LEU A 90 9.44 -9.10 4.68
CA LEU A 90 10.64 -8.59 4.04
C LEU A 90 11.79 -9.54 4.35
N ILE A 91 12.53 -9.94 3.32
CA ILE A 91 13.67 -10.86 3.42
C ILE A 91 14.83 -10.26 2.65
N THR A 92 15.93 -10.01 3.34
CA THR A 92 17.20 -9.65 2.70
C THR A 92 17.90 -10.92 2.22
N VAL A 93 18.35 -10.93 0.97
CA VAL A 93 19.03 -12.07 0.36
C VAL A 93 20.51 -11.75 0.17
N GLY A 94 21.39 -12.59 0.70
CA GLY A 94 22.84 -12.37 0.66
C GLY A 94 23.28 -11.19 1.52
N ASP A 95 24.34 -10.51 1.08
CA ASP A 95 24.73 -9.24 1.68
C ASP A 95 23.59 -8.24 1.50
N SER A 96 23.06 -7.68 2.58
CA SER A 96 21.89 -6.78 2.64
C SER A 96 21.98 -5.56 1.72
N ALA A 97 23.12 -5.35 1.08
CA ALA A 97 23.38 -4.27 0.15
C ALA A 97 22.90 -4.55 -1.28
N GLN A 98 22.60 -5.80 -1.67
CA GLN A 98 22.42 -6.15 -3.08
C GLN A 98 20.99 -6.53 -3.49
N THR A 99 20.24 -7.20 -2.61
CA THR A 99 18.90 -7.68 -2.96
C THR A 99 18.00 -7.74 -1.74
N VAL A 100 16.75 -7.33 -1.92
CA VAL A 100 15.66 -7.50 -0.94
C VAL A 100 14.44 -8.08 -1.65
N VAL A 101 13.81 -9.05 -1.01
CA VAL A 101 12.54 -9.65 -1.45
C VAL A 101 11.47 -9.29 -0.43
N MET A 102 10.32 -8.90 -0.94
CA MET A 102 9.13 -8.61 -0.16
C MET A 102 7.99 -9.49 -0.63
N THR A 103 7.19 -9.98 0.27
CA THR A 103 6.03 -10.80 -0.07
C THR A 103 4.77 -10.28 0.61
N ALA A 104 3.64 -10.42 -0.08
CA ALA A 104 2.30 -10.31 0.47
C ALA A 104 1.60 -11.66 0.24
N SER A 105 1.56 -12.48 1.27
CA SER A 105 0.90 -13.79 1.24
C SER A 105 -0.57 -13.61 1.59
N ALA A 106 -1.46 -14.04 0.72
CA ALA A 106 -2.90 -14.06 1.02
C ALA A 106 -3.20 -15.03 2.16
N LYS A 107 -4.11 -14.66 3.04
CA LYS A 107 -4.58 -15.49 4.16
C LYS A 107 -5.70 -16.44 3.78
N THR A 108 -6.28 -16.25 2.60
CA THR A 108 -7.36 -17.07 2.03
C THR A 108 -7.02 -17.52 0.61
N GLU A 109 -7.62 -18.62 0.17
CA GLU A 109 -7.43 -19.18 -1.18
C GLU A 109 -8.26 -18.44 -2.26
N GLU A 110 -8.90 -17.34 -1.92
CA GLU A 110 -9.71 -16.53 -2.85
C GLU A 110 -8.94 -15.33 -3.41
N LEU A 111 -7.76 -15.07 -2.85
CA LEU A 111 -6.95 -13.91 -3.15
C LEU A 111 -5.63 -14.30 -3.81
N PRO A 112 -5.12 -13.49 -4.74
CA PRO A 112 -3.77 -13.67 -5.27
C PRO A 112 -2.71 -13.27 -4.24
N SER A 113 -1.54 -13.88 -4.30
CA SER A 113 -0.37 -13.48 -3.53
C SER A 113 0.63 -12.72 -4.40
N TYR A 114 1.49 -11.94 -3.75
CA TYR A 114 2.44 -11.05 -4.41
C TYR A 114 3.86 -11.32 -3.92
N ALA A 115 4.82 -11.15 -4.81
CA ALA A 115 6.21 -11.03 -4.45
C ALA A 115 6.85 -9.85 -5.20
N GLY A 116 7.63 -9.06 -4.47
CA GLY A 116 8.42 -7.97 -5.02
C GLY A 116 9.90 -8.20 -4.76
N VAL A 117 10.74 -7.85 -5.71
CA VAL A 117 12.19 -7.86 -5.55
C VAL A 117 12.76 -6.51 -5.94
N VAL A 118 13.69 -6.02 -5.12
CA VAL A 118 14.55 -4.90 -5.48
C VAL A 118 15.99 -5.38 -5.42
N THR A 119 16.71 -5.20 -6.50
CA THR A 119 18.12 -5.61 -6.61
C THR A 119 18.96 -4.52 -7.25
N VAL A 120 20.24 -4.51 -6.93
CA VAL A 120 21.20 -3.55 -7.46
C VAL A 120 21.85 -4.14 -8.69
N GLY A 121 21.96 -3.32 -9.71
CA GLY A 121 22.66 -3.68 -10.95
C GLY A 121 23.50 -2.53 -11.49
N GLN A 122 24.54 -2.91 -12.24
CA GLN A 122 25.40 -1.96 -12.93
C GLN A 122 24.79 -1.57 -14.26
N THR A 123 24.75 -0.27 -14.54
CA THR A 123 24.36 0.30 -15.84
C THR A 123 25.46 1.21 -16.39
N GLU A 124 25.31 1.68 -17.62
CA GLU A 124 26.23 2.69 -18.18
C GLU A 124 26.23 3.99 -17.37
N GLY A 125 25.11 4.30 -16.70
CA GLY A 125 24.97 5.48 -15.82
C GLY A 125 25.41 5.27 -14.38
N GLY A 126 25.92 4.06 -14.01
CA GLY A 126 26.33 3.71 -12.66
C GLY A 126 25.46 2.63 -12.03
N VAL A 127 25.48 2.56 -10.69
CA VAL A 127 24.71 1.58 -9.93
C VAL A 127 23.27 2.04 -9.79
N MET A 128 22.31 1.19 -10.16
CA MET A 128 20.88 1.46 -10.05
C MET A 128 20.15 0.32 -9.34
N ALA A 129 19.07 0.64 -8.63
CA ALA A 129 18.16 -0.33 -8.04
C ALA A 129 17.02 -0.65 -9.01
N PHE A 130 16.94 -1.90 -9.43
CA PHE A 130 15.88 -2.45 -10.26
C PHE A 130 14.83 -3.11 -9.41
N ALA A 131 13.57 -2.93 -9.77
CA ALA A 131 12.45 -3.48 -9.05
C ALA A 131 11.49 -4.21 -9.98
N ASN A 132 10.86 -5.26 -9.48
CA ASN A 132 9.73 -5.92 -10.11
C ASN A 132 8.78 -6.45 -9.04
N ILE A 133 7.49 -6.45 -9.36
CA ILE A 133 6.44 -7.04 -8.52
C ILE A 133 5.66 -7.99 -9.39
N CYS A 134 5.51 -9.22 -8.91
CA CYS A 134 4.72 -10.27 -9.57
C CYS A 134 3.55 -10.66 -8.68
N GLN A 135 2.42 -10.90 -9.32
CA GLN A 135 1.19 -11.41 -8.72
C GLN A 135 0.94 -12.81 -9.26
N THR A 136 0.44 -13.74 -8.44
CA THR A 136 -0.02 -15.04 -8.93
C THR A 136 -1.19 -14.86 -9.91
N ASP A 137 -1.18 -15.61 -11.03
CA ASP A 137 -2.24 -15.54 -12.05
C ASP A 137 -3.57 -16.10 -11.53
N GLU A 138 -3.48 -17.11 -10.64
CA GLU A 138 -4.59 -17.70 -9.92
C GLU A 138 -4.51 -17.36 -8.44
N PRO A 139 -5.65 -17.36 -7.71
CA PRO A 139 -5.64 -17.19 -6.26
C PRO A 139 -4.72 -18.22 -5.58
N SER A 140 -3.91 -17.76 -4.62
CA SER A 140 -2.92 -18.59 -3.95
C SER A 140 -2.49 -17.93 -2.64
N THR A 141 -2.32 -18.72 -1.60
CA THR A 141 -1.70 -18.27 -0.33
C THR A 141 -0.18 -18.26 -0.38
N GLU A 142 0.41 -18.85 -1.43
CA GLU A 142 1.85 -18.87 -1.63
C GLU A 142 2.27 -17.79 -2.65
N PRO A 143 3.16 -16.86 -2.28
CA PRO A 143 3.70 -15.87 -3.20
C PRO A 143 4.54 -16.51 -4.32
N PRO A 144 4.59 -15.91 -5.51
CA PRO A 144 5.40 -16.42 -6.60
C PRO A 144 6.90 -16.42 -6.21
N PRO A 145 7.65 -17.49 -6.51
CA PRO A 145 9.09 -17.57 -6.25
C PRO A 145 9.83 -16.66 -7.21
N LEU A 146 10.39 -15.53 -6.73
CA LEU A 146 11.10 -14.58 -7.59
C LEU A 146 12.58 -14.95 -7.74
N ALA A 147 13.07 -14.84 -8.99
CA ALA A 147 14.49 -14.79 -9.26
C ALA A 147 15.07 -13.47 -8.70
N THR A 148 16.14 -13.59 -7.91
CA THR A 148 16.82 -12.43 -7.30
C THR A 148 17.89 -11.81 -8.21
N THR A 149 18.21 -12.48 -9.33
CA THR A 149 19.24 -12.04 -10.26
C THR A 149 18.59 -11.51 -11.54
N PRO A 150 18.84 -10.25 -11.92
CA PRO A 150 18.37 -9.71 -13.20
C PRO A 150 19.01 -10.44 -14.38
N ILE A 151 18.24 -10.67 -15.42
CA ILE A 151 18.76 -11.18 -16.70
C ILE A 151 19.29 -9.97 -17.48
N PRO A 152 20.54 -9.99 -17.94
CA PRO A 152 21.10 -8.91 -18.73
C PRO A 152 20.23 -8.58 -19.95
N GLY A 153 19.82 -7.32 -20.09
CA GLY A 153 18.96 -6.83 -21.18
C GLY A 153 17.47 -7.11 -21.03
N GLU A 154 17.04 -7.96 -20.07
CA GLU A 154 15.63 -8.32 -19.89
C GLU A 154 15.07 -7.90 -18.52
N GLY A 155 15.95 -7.53 -17.58
CA GLY A 155 15.54 -7.14 -16.22
C GLY A 155 15.08 -8.32 -15.36
N LEU A 156 14.16 -8.03 -14.46
CA LEU A 156 13.53 -9.02 -13.57
C LEU A 156 12.22 -9.49 -14.21
N LYS A 157 12.05 -10.79 -14.41
CA LYS A 157 10.85 -11.39 -14.97
C LYS A 157 10.04 -12.12 -13.90
N CYS A 158 8.73 -12.13 -14.09
CA CYS A 158 7.84 -12.98 -13.28
C CYS A 158 7.97 -14.44 -13.72
N PRO A 159 7.98 -15.39 -12.76
CA PRO A 159 8.01 -16.81 -13.06
C PRO A 159 6.69 -17.28 -13.68
N PRO A 160 6.67 -18.46 -14.32
CA PRO A 160 5.43 -19.08 -14.80
C PRO A 160 4.37 -19.17 -13.70
N GLY A 161 3.10 -18.89 -14.06
CA GLY A 161 1.99 -18.83 -13.13
C GLY A 161 1.88 -17.51 -12.36
N SER A 162 2.62 -16.49 -12.81
CA SER A 162 2.52 -15.14 -12.27
C SER A 162 2.74 -14.07 -13.34
N SER A 163 2.18 -12.89 -13.12
CA SER A 163 2.24 -11.75 -14.02
C SER A 163 2.72 -10.49 -13.32
N PRO A 164 3.35 -9.55 -14.05
CA PRO A 164 3.81 -8.30 -13.47
C PRO A 164 2.63 -7.42 -13.06
N VAL A 165 2.72 -6.85 -11.88
CA VAL A 165 1.78 -5.81 -11.41
C VAL A 165 2.06 -4.53 -12.18
N ARG A 166 1.00 -3.91 -12.75
CA ARG A 166 1.05 -2.70 -13.56
C ARG A 166 0.52 -1.49 -12.81
#